data_275d2c77d4fdaaecaadcd3fa0631aa15
#
_entry.id   275d2c77d4fdaaecaadcd3fa0631aa15
#
_cell.length_a   1.000
_cell.length_b   1.000
_cell.length_c   1.000
_cell.angle_alpha   90.00
_cell.angle_beta   90.00
_cell.angle_gamma   90.00
#
_symmetry.space_group_name_H-M   'P 1'
#
loop_
_entity.id
_entity.type
_entity.pdbx_description
1 polymer ?
#
loop_
_entity_poly.entity_id
_entity_poly.type
_entity_poly.pdbx_seq_one_letter_code
_entity_poly.pdbx_strand_id
1 'polypeptide(L)'
;LKVGDRVMAVTGHGAFAEEICVPEDKITLVPKNMDFITAASMSLTYGTSSYALFQRANIKENDVVLIHGATGGVGITAIEISKAVGAKVIATASTDEKLKIAKEYGADYCINYSQNEFKDKVKEYTDGKGANIIYDPVGGEVFNQSLRCIAWNGIILVIGFASGTIASAPTNLPLLKNCSIVGVFWGAWREREPNGHNVNMEKILKWWKENKVKPKVSKAV
;
A
#
# COMPACT_ATOMS: atom_id res chain seq x y z
N LEU A 1 13.52 8.31 -24.79
CA LEU A 1 13.23 9.67 -24.34
C LEU A 1 13.78 10.70 -25.31
N LYS A 2 13.16 11.88 -25.34
CA LYS A 2 13.61 13.04 -26.11
C LYS A 2 13.36 14.32 -25.32
N VAL A 3 14.07 15.39 -25.69
CA VAL A 3 13.87 16.71 -25.08
C VAL A 3 12.41 17.15 -25.23
N GLY A 4 11.82 17.63 -24.15
CA GLY A 4 10.42 18.02 -24.04
C GLY A 4 9.47 16.91 -23.61
N ASP A 5 9.92 15.67 -23.40
CA ASP A 5 9.11 14.62 -22.81
C ASP A 5 8.74 14.95 -21.37
N ARG A 6 7.50 14.67 -21.00
CA ARG A 6 7.02 14.83 -19.63
C ARG A 6 7.37 13.57 -18.84
N VAL A 7 8.11 13.73 -17.75
CA VAL A 7 8.65 12.60 -16.99
C VAL A 7 8.44 12.75 -15.49
N MET A 8 8.42 11.63 -14.78
CA MET A 8 8.54 11.55 -13.33
C MET A 8 9.66 10.59 -12.97
N ALA A 9 10.34 10.84 -11.86
CA ALA A 9 11.43 10.00 -11.38
C ALA A 9 11.39 9.88 -9.86
N VAL A 10 12.01 8.83 -9.34
CA VAL A 10 12.28 8.70 -7.90
C VAL A 10 13.79 8.82 -7.69
N THR A 11 14.19 9.82 -6.96
CA THR A 11 15.58 10.10 -6.62
C THR A 11 15.81 9.87 -5.13
N GLY A 12 17.02 9.50 -4.74
CA GLY A 12 17.39 9.37 -3.33
C GLY A 12 17.48 10.71 -2.59
N HIS A 13 17.82 11.78 -3.35
CA HIS A 13 17.97 13.15 -2.88
C HIS A 13 17.87 14.12 -4.07
N GLY A 14 17.83 15.44 -3.79
CA GLY A 14 17.91 16.49 -4.81
C GLY A 14 16.60 16.85 -5.49
N ALA A 15 15.45 16.28 -5.09
CA ALA A 15 14.14 16.57 -5.71
C ALA A 15 13.57 17.95 -5.36
N PHE A 16 14.07 18.61 -4.32
CA PHE A 16 13.74 20.01 -4.00
C PHE A 16 14.65 20.98 -4.74
N ALA A 17 14.56 20.95 -6.08
CA ALA A 17 15.36 21.77 -6.98
C ALA A 17 14.56 22.07 -8.25
N GLU A 18 14.90 23.16 -8.94
CA GLU A 18 14.30 23.53 -10.23
C GLU A 18 14.75 22.58 -11.35
N GLU A 19 15.98 22.06 -11.24
CA GLU A 19 16.56 21.12 -12.19
C GLU A 19 17.31 19.99 -11.47
N ILE A 20 17.28 18.79 -12.04
CA ILE A 20 18.00 17.63 -11.51
C ILE A 20 18.46 16.71 -12.64
N CYS A 21 19.66 16.17 -12.54
CA CYS A 21 20.14 15.09 -13.42
C CYS A 21 19.73 13.73 -12.87
N VAL A 22 19.02 12.94 -13.67
CA VAL A 22 18.54 11.61 -13.29
C VAL A 22 18.89 10.61 -14.39
N PRO A 23 19.41 9.41 -14.07
CA PRO A 23 19.61 8.34 -15.03
C PRO A 23 18.33 7.98 -15.78
N GLU A 24 18.43 7.71 -17.08
CA GLU A 24 17.27 7.42 -17.93
C GLU A 24 16.46 6.20 -17.47
N ASP A 25 17.12 5.21 -16.94
CA ASP A 25 16.51 3.97 -16.40
C ASP A 25 15.65 4.20 -15.14
N LYS A 26 15.75 5.37 -14.51
CA LYS A 26 14.95 5.78 -13.34
C LYS A 26 13.76 6.67 -13.70
N ILE A 27 13.53 6.89 -14.98
CA ILE A 27 12.50 7.80 -15.49
C ILE A 27 11.28 7.01 -15.96
N THR A 28 10.10 7.52 -15.63
CA THR A 28 8.82 7.05 -16.14
C THR A 28 8.13 8.17 -16.90
N LEU A 29 7.63 7.87 -18.11
CA LEU A 29 6.88 8.85 -18.91
C LEU A 29 5.53 9.18 -18.24
N VAL A 30 5.24 10.47 -18.13
CA VAL A 30 3.96 10.98 -17.60
C VAL A 30 2.94 11.05 -18.74
N PRO A 31 1.73 10.49 -18.58
CA PRO A 31 0.66 10.63 -19.55
C PRO A 31 0.36 12.10 -19.89
N LYS A 32 0.03 12.39 -21.15
CA LYS A 32 -0.17 13.78 -21.62
C LYS A 32 -1.23 14.55 -20.83
N ASN A 33 -2.27 13.88 -20.37
CA ASN A 33 -3.40 14.44 -19.62
C ASN A 33 -3.26 14.37 -18.09
N MET A 34 -2.12 13.89 -17.58
CA MET A 34 -1.82 13.88 -16.14
C MET A 34 -1.06 15.16 -15.78
N ASP A 35 -1.48 15.89 -14.75
CA ASP A 35 -0.73 17.01 -14.22
C ASP A 35 0.51 16.54 -13.44
N PHE A 36 1.50 17.45 -13.26
CA PHE A 36 2.76 17.07 -12.59
C PHE A 36 2.61 16.84 -11.09
N ILE A 37 1.63 17.47 -10.43
CA ILE A 37 1.35 17.27 -9.00
C ILE A 37 0.87 15.83 -8.77
N THR A 38 -0.08 15.39 -9.59
CA THR A 38 -0.55 14.00 -9.62
C THR A 38 0.61 13.04 -9.92
N ALA A 39 1.40 13.29 -10.97
CA ALA A 39 2.53 12.45 -11.35
C ALA A 39 3.55 12.29 -10.21
N ALA A 40 3.92 13.39 -9.56
CA ALA A 40 4.88 13.39 -8.45
C ALA A 40 4.40 12.55 -7.24
N SER A 41 3.08 12.47 -7.02
CA SER A 41 2.48 11.71 -5.92
C SER A 41 2.45 10.18 -6.14
N MET A 42 2.68 9.72 -7.38
CA MET A 42 2.43 8.31 -7.73
C MET A 42 3.60 7.37 -7.45
N SER A 43 4.80 7.73 -7.87
CA SER A 43 5.90 6.75 -8.01
C SER A 43 6.23 6.02 -6.72
N LEU A 44 6.38 6.73 -5.59
CA LEU A 44 6.75 6.12 -4.31
C LEU A 44 5.61 5.30 -3.71
N THR A 45 4.42 5.88 -3.62
CA THR A 45 3.30 5.30 -2.88
C THR A 45 2.68 4.13 -3.62
N TYR A 46 2.37 4.29 -4.92
CA TYR A 46 1.87 3.18 -5.74
C TYR A 46 2.96 2.16 -6.05
N GLY A 47 4.23 2.58 -6.20
CA GLY A 47 5.34 1.66 -6.36
C GLY A 47 5.45 0.72 -5.17
N THR A 48 5.44 1.25 -3.94
CA THR A 48 5.49 0.46 -2.71
C THR A 48 4.29 -0.49 -2.61
N SER A 49 3.07 0.03 -2.77
CA SER A 49 1.85 -0.77 -2.58
C SER A 49 1.66 -1.81 -3.69
N SER A 50 2.03 -1.51 -4.94
CA SER A 50 1.96 -2.49 -6.03
C SER A 50 2.95 -3.63 -5.82
N TYR A 51 4.20 -3.33 -5.44
CA TYR A 51 5.18 -4.36 -5.10
C TYR A 51 4.69 -5.23 -3.94
N ALA A 52 4.21 -4.61 -2.87
CA ALA A 52 3.69 -5.31 -1.71
C ALA A 52 2.56 -6.29 -2.08
N LEU A 53 1.58 -5.81 -2.82
CA LEU A 53 0.37 -6.57 -3.10
C LEU A 53 0.54 -7.56 -4.27
N PHE A 54 1.27 -7.20 -5.33
CA PHE A 54 1.43 -8.08 -6.48
C PHE A 54 2.53 -9.12 -6.27
N GLN A 55 3.77 -8.70 -5.98
CA GLN A 55 4.91 -9.62 -5.90
C GLN A 55 5.06 -10.27 -4.53
N ARG A 56 4.77 -9.54 -3.43
CA ARG A 56 5.01 -10.09 -2.10
C ARG A 56 3.82 -10.87 -1.55
N ALA A 57 2.58 -10.42 -1.79
CA ALA A 57 1.37 -11.09 -1.33
C ALA A 57 0.66 -11.90 -2.43
N ASN A 58 0.95 -11.65 -3.71
CA ASN A 58 0.24 -12.28 -4.84
C ASN A 58 -1.28 -12.14 -4.71
N ILE A 59 -1.74 -10.91 -4.43
CA ILE A 59 -3.15 -10.58 -4.19
C ILE A 59 -4.05 -11.09 -5.31
N LYS A 60 -5.21 -11.62 -4.93
CA LYS A 60 -6.22 -12.17 -5.84
C LYS A 60 -7.57 -11.50 -5.63
N GLU A 61 -8.42 -11.65 -6.63
CA GLU A 61 -9.83 -11.33 -6.49
C GLU A 61 -10.45 -12.10 -5.30
N ASN A 62 -11.32 -11.42 -4.56
CA ASN A 62 -12.00 -11.92 -3.35
C ASN A 62 -11.10 -12.12 -2.11
N ASP A 63 -9.80 -11.84 -2.15
CA ASP A 63 -9.01 -11.77 -0.93
C ASP A 63 -9.57 -10.71 0.01
N VAL A 64 -9.49 -10.95 1.31
CA VAL A 64 -9.75 -9.94 2.34
C VAL A 64 -8.42 -9.29 2.73
N VAL A 65 -8.29 -8.01 2.48
CA VAL A 65 -7.09 -7.21 2.77
C VAL A 65 -7.37 -6.27 3.94
N LEU A 66 -6.70 -6.49 5.06
CA LEU A 66 -6.69 -5.55 6.19
C LEU A 66 -5.57 -4.54 5.99
N ILE A 67 -5.92 -3.25 5.98
CA ILE A 67 -4.96 -2.16 5.75
C ILE A 67 -4.91 -1.26 6.97
N HIS A 68 -3.74 -1.23 7.63
CA HIS A 68 -3.47 -0.31 8.72
C HIS A 68 -2.95 1.03 8.20
N GLY A 69 -3.13 2.10 9.00
CA GLY A 69 -2.76 3.44 8.56
C GLY A 69 -3.41 3.83 7.22
N ALA A 70 -4.65 3.42 7.02
CA ALA A 70 -5.36 3.38 5.75
C ALA A 70 -5.46 4.73 5.00
N THR A 71 -5.31 5.85 5.69
CA THR A 71 -5.35 7.20 5.10
C THR A 71 -3.98 7.85 4.88
N GLY A 72 -2.90 7.15 5.22
CA GLY A 72 -1.54 7.52 4.84
C GLY A 72 -1.29 7.29 3.35
N GLY A 73 -0.20 7.84 2.81
CA GLY A 73 0.11 7.73 1.38
C GLY A 73 0.10 6.30 0.85
N VAL A 74 0.77 5.37 1.51
CA VAL A 74 0.80 3.95 1.11
C VAL A 74 -0.49 3.21 1.47
N GLY A 75 -1.22 3.65 2.50
CA GLY A 75 -2.49 3.05 2.89
C GLY A 75 -3.60 3.27 1.86
N ILE A 76 -3.75 4.51 1.39
CA ILE A 76 -4.74 4.85 0.34
C ILE A 76 -4.44 4.08 -0.95
N THR A 77 -3.19 4.06 -1.39
CA THR A 77 -2.82 3.34 -2.60
C THR A 77 -3.00 1.83 -2.48
N ALA A 78 -2.83 1.27 -1.27
CA ALA A 78 -3.14 -0.13 -1.00
C ALA A 78 -4.65 -0.41 -1.09
N ILE A 79 -5.52 0.50 -0.59
CA ILE A 79 -6.98 0.39 -0.76
C ILE A 79 -7.32 0.35 -2.25
N GLU A 80 -6.89 1.34 -3.02
CA GLU A 80 -7.23 1.47 -4.43
C GLU A 80 -6.74 0.28 -5.26
N ILE A 81 -5.50 -0.18 -5.05
CA ILE A 81 -4.96 -1.35 -5.75
C ILE A 81 -5.76 -2.60 -5.39
N SER A 82 -6.08 -2.81 -4.11
CA SER A 82 -6.88 -3.95 -3.66
C SER A 82 -8.28 -3.94 -4.30
N LYS A 83 -8.92 -2.77 -4.35
CA LYS A 83 -10.23 -2.63 -5.00
C LYS A 83 -10.16 -2.83 -6.52
N ALA A 84 -9.11 -2.33 -7.18
CA ALA A 84 -8.91 -2.51 -8.61
C ALA A 84 -8.66 -3.99 -8.99
N VAL A 85 -8.18 -4.81 -8.06
CA VAL A 85 -8.03 -6.26 -8.21
C VAL A 85 -9.34 -7.02 -7.92
N GLY A 86 -10.30 -6.41 -7.22
CA GLY A 86 -11.55 -7.07 -6.81
C GLY A 86 -11.50 -7.66 -5.40
N ALA A 87 -10.54 -7.25 -4.58
CA ALA A 87 -10.45 -7.68 -3.18
C ALA A 87 -11.45 -6.94 -2.28
N LYS A 88 -11.77 -7.53 -1.13
CA LYS A 88 -12.48 -6.86 -0.03
C LYS A 88 -11.46 -6.15 0.87
N VAL A 89 -11.75 -4.90 1.22
CA VAL A 89 -10.86 -4.06 2.02
C VAL A 89 -11.46 -3.74 3.38
N ILE A 90 -10.71 -4.06 4.43
CA ILE A 90 -10.96 -3.61 5.80
C ILE A 90 -9.90 -2.54 6.12
N ALA A 91 -10.31 -1.31 6.32
CA ALA A 91 -9.42 -0.19 6.64
C ALA A 91 -9.43 0.12 8.13
N THR A 92 -8.25 0.39 8.71
CA THR A 92 -8.16 0.86 10.10
C THR A 92 -7.51 2.23 10.18
N ALA A 93 -8.05 3.09 11.04
CA ALA A 93 -7.49 4.40 11.36
C ALA A 93 -7.81 4.80 12.80
N SER A 94 -7.20 5.90 13.27
CA SER A 94 -7.34 6.40 14.65
C SER A 94 -8.55 7.30 14.88
N THR A 95 -9.20 7.80 13.81
CA THR A 95 -10.37 8.69 13.90
C THR A 95 -11.40 8.39 12.83
N ASP A 96 -12.65 8.76 13.10
CA ASP A 96 -13.75 8.54 12.18
C ASP A 96 -13.64 9.43 10.92
N GLU A 97 -13.05 10.63 11.02
CA GLU A 97 -12.76 11.50 9.88
C GLU A 97 -11.79 10.82 8.89
N LYS A 98 -10.76 10.16 9.40
CA LYS A 98 -9.85 9.37 8.57
C LYS A 98 -10.58 8.20 7.92
N LEU A 99 -11.46 7.53 8.64
CA LEU A 99 -12.23 6.41 8.10
C LEU A 99 -13.21 6.82 7.00
N LYS A 100 -13.79 8.03 7.05
CA LYS A 100 -14.57 8.59 5.94
C LYS A 100 -13.74 8.67 4.67
N ILE A 101 -12.49 9.15 4.76
CA ILE A 101 -11.56 9.18 3.62
C ILE A 101 -11.30 7.76 3.10
N ALA A 102 -10.99 6.80 3.98
CA ALA A 102 -10.76 5.41 3.55
C ALA A 102 -11.97 4.82 2.82
N LYS A 103 -13.20 5.17 3.28
CA LYS A 103 -14.46 4.76 2.65
C LYS A 103 -14.64 5.36 1.26
N GLU A 104 -14.31 6.65 1.08
CA GLU A 104 -14.34 7.34 -0.22
C GLU A 104 -13.39 6.69 -1.24
N TYR A 105 -12.25 6.15 -0.77
CA TYR A 105 -11.29 5.41 -1.61
C TYR A 105 -11.65 3.93 -1.80
N GLY A 106 -12.80 3.49 -1.29
CA GLY A 106 -13.37 2.19 -1.61
C GLY A 106 -13.22 1.11 -0.54
N ALA A 107 -12.81 1.46 0.71
CA ALA A 107 -12.83 0.48 1.80
C ALA A 107 -14.24 -0.05 2.04
N ASP A 108 -14.40 -1.38 2.10
CA ASP A 108 -15.69 -2.02 2.34
C ASP A 108 -16.09 -1.89 3.81
N TYR A 109 -15.14 -2.08 4.71
CA TYR A 109 -15.29 -1.95 6.16
C TYR A 109 -14.25 -1.01 6.74
N CYS A 110 -14.63 -0.29 7.79
CA CYS A 110 -13.80 0.69 8.46
C CYS A 110 -13.83 0.44 9.97
N ILE A 111 -12.65 0.42 10.63
CA ILE A 111 -12.51 0.17 12.06
C ILE A 111 -11.69 1.29 12.69
N ASN A 112 -12.29 2.00 13.65
CA ASN A 112 -11.59 2.93 14.52
C ASN A 112 -10.91 2.15 15.63
N TYR A 113 -9.59 1.97 15.55
CA TYR A 113 -8.84 1.19 16.53
C TYR A 113 -8.62 1.93 17.87
N SER A 114 -8.94 3.22 17.96
CA SER A 114 -8.93 3.96 19.22
C SER A 114 -10.15 3.64 20.11
N GLN A 115 -11.20 3.10 19.51
CA GLN A 115 -12.46 2.76 20.18
C GLN A 115 -12.70 1.26 20.31
N ASN A 116 -12.06 0.45 19.48
CA ASN A 116 -12.30 -0.99 19.38
C ASN A 116 -10.99 -1.77 19.19
N GLU A 117 -10.93 -2.97 19.75
CA GLU A 117 -9.91 -3.94 19.34
C GLU A 117 -10.23 -4.43 17.92
N PHE A 118 -9.45 -3.99 16.95
CA PHE A 118 -9.74 -4.28 15.53
C PHE A 118 -9.71 -5.77 15.21
N LYS A 119 -8.95 -6.58 15.94
CA LYS A 119 -8.85 -8.05 15.73
C LYS A 119 -10.20 -8.75 15.79
N ASP A 120 -11.08 -8.31 16.70
CA ASP A 120 -12.39 -8.95 16.90
C ASP A 120 -13.36 -8.50 15.79
N LYS A 121 -13.30 -7.23 15.39
CA LYS A 121 -14.06 -6.73 14.25
C LYS A 121 -13.64 -7.36 12.92
N VAL A 122 -12.34 -7.59 12.71
CA VAL A 122 -11.86 -8.34 11.52
C VAL A 122 -12.45 -9.74 11.49
N LYS A 123 -12.47 -10.46 12.61
CA LYS A 123 -13.07 -11.78 12.68
C LYS A 123 -14.58 -11.73 12.42
N GLU A 124 -15.28 -10.74 12.97
CA GLU A 124 -16.72 -10.53 12.71
C GLU A 124 -16.98 -10.35 11.20
N TYR A 125 -16.21 -9.47 10.51
CA TYR A 125 -16.39 -9.19 9.08
C TYR A 125 -15.93 -10.32 8.15
N THR A 126 -15.27 -11.34 8.68
CA THR A 126 -14.72 -12.48 7.92
C THR A 126 -15.26 -13.82 8.38
N ASP A 127 -16.37 -13.86 9.11
CA ASP A 127 -16.98 -15.08 9.65
C ASP A 127 -15.97 -15.95 10.42
N GLY A 128 -15.10 -15.31 11.20
CA GLY A 128 -14.04 -15.95 11.99
C GLY A 128 -12.79 -16.35 11.22
N LYS A 129 -12.77 -16.25 9.89
CA LYS A 129 -11.65 -16.71 9.04
C LYS A 129 -10.41 -15.82 9.14
N GLY A 130 -10.57 -14.51 9.40
CA GLY A 130 -9.50 -13.52 9.40
C GLY A 130 -9.16 -12.97 8.01
N ALA A 131 -8.18 -12.05 7.93
CA ALA A 131 -7.75 -11.43 6.70
C ALA A 131 -6.71 -12.28 5.94
N ASN A 132 -6.84 -12.41 4.63
CA ASN A 132 -5.86 -13.11 3.78
C ASN A 132 -4.53 -12.36 3.70
N ILE A 133 -4.61 -11.04 3.61
CA ILE A 133 -3.45 -10.16 3.55
C ILE A 133 -3.62 -9.06 4.59
N ILE A 134 -2.56 -8.79 5.37
CA ILE A 134 -2.49 -7.64 6.27
C ILE A 134 -1.37 -6.74 5.78
N TYR A 135 -1.72 -5.50 5.44
CA TYR A 135 -0.82 -4.46 4.99
C TYR A 135 -0.47 -3.56 6.17
N ASP A 136 0.74 -3.73 6.74
CA ASP A 136 1.14 -3.07 7.99
C ASP A 136 2.28 -2.06 7.82
N PRO A 137 1.99 -0.76 7.68
CA PRO A 137 2.97 0.31 7.74
C PRO A 137 3.17 0.86 9.16
N VAL A 138 2.52 0.30 10.18
CA VAL A 138 2.44 0.86 11.55
C VAL A 138 3.36 0.16 12.51
N GLY A 139 3.33 -1.18 12.56
CA GLY A 139 4.13 -1.98 13.48
C GLY A 139 3.64 -1.91 14.94
N GLY A 140 4.53 -2.25 15.89
CA GLY A 140 4.23 -2.22 17.32
C GLY A 140 3.03 -3.08 17.72
N GLU A 141 2.13 -2.56 18.56
CA GLU A 141 0.95 -3.30 19.05
C GLU A 141 -0.05 -3.65 17.95
N VAL A 142 -0.12 -2.84 16.89
CA VAL A 142 -0.95 -3.13 15.71
C VAL A 142 -0.53 -4.46 15.07
N PHE A 143 0.77 -4.71 14.96
CA PHE A 143 1.30 -5.97 14.45
C PHE A 143 0.92 -7.18 15.37
N ASN A 144 1.00 -7.01 16.69
CA ASN A 144 0.67 -8.06 17.65
C ASN A 144 -0.81 -8.50 17.52
N GLN A 145 -1.72 -7.55 17.36
CA GLN A 145 -3.13 -7.85 17.13
C GLN A 145 -3.37 -8.45 15.74
N SER A 146 -2.60 -8.03 14.73
CA SER A 146 -2.66 -8.57 13.37
C SER A 146 -2.39 -10.07 13.33
N LEU A 147 -1.43 -10.57 14.08
CA LEU A 147 -1.16 -12.01 14.23
C LEU A 147 -2.36 -12.81 14.77
N ARG A 148 -3.31 -12.16 15.45
CA ARG A 148 -4.50 -12.82 16.02
C ARG A 148 -5.70 -12.83 15.10
N CYS A 149 -5.70 -12.01 14.05
CA CYS A 149 -6.78 -11.92 13.06
C CYS A 149 -6.33 -12.23 11.62
N ILE A 150 -5.10 -12.69 11.42
CA ILE A 150 -4.67 -13.25 10.14
C ILE A 150 -5.39 -14.55 9.84
N ALA A 151 -5.74 -14.79 8.59
CA ALA A 151 -6.33 -16.05 8.14
C ALA A 151 -5.30 -17.20 8.11
N TRP A 152 -5.77 -18.41 8.02
CA TRP A 152 -4.95 -19.58 7.71
C TRP A 152 -4.26 -19.37 6.35
N ASN A 153 -2.96 -19.63 6.27
CA ASN A 153 -2.11 -19.33 5.10
C ASN A 153 -2.04 -17.85 4.71
N GLY A 154 -2.45 -16.92 5.59
CA GLY A 154 -2.43 -15.49 5.31
C GLY A 154 -1.02 -14.90 5.33
N ILE A 155 -0.90 -13.69 4.81
CA ILE A 155 0.37 -12.97 4.68
C ILE A 155 0.29 -11.64 5.41
N ILE A 156 1.22 -11.36 6.33
CA ILE A 156 1.42 -10.04 6.93
C ILE A 156 2.58 -9.36 6.21
N LEU A 157 2.30 -8.25 5.54
CA LEU A 157 3.27 -7.43 4.82
C LEU A 157 3.84 -6.36 5.76
N VAL A 158 5.12 -6.44 6.06
CA VAL A 158 5.83 -5.43 6.85
C VAL A 158 6.28 -4.31 5.92
N ILE A 159 5.56 -3.18 5.96
CA ILE A 159 5.78 -2.02 5.09
C ILE A 159 6.62 -0.95 5.80
N GLY A 160 6.40 -0.76 7.11
CA GLY A 160 7.06 0.27 7.88
C GLY A 160 6.72 0.22 9.38
N PHE A 161 7.17 1.24 10.10
CA PHE A 161 7.07 1.31 11.56
C PHE A 161 6.63 2.72 11.99
N ALA A 162 5.50 3.19 11.45
CA ALA A 162 5.00 4.55 11.73
C ALA A 162 4.64 4.78 13.21
N SER A 163 4.45 3.71 14.00
CA SER A 163 4.32 3.80 15.47
C SER A 163 5.62 4.16 16.19
N GLY A 164 6.76 4.10 15.50
CA GLY A 164 8.09 4.23 16.10
C GLY A 164 8.60 2.95 16.81
N THR A 165 7.81 1.89 16.85
CA THR A 165 8.14 0.64 17.53
C THR A 165 8.26 -0.51 16.53
N ILE A 166 9.43 -1.16 16.52
CA ILE A 166 9.63 -2.38 15.72
C ILE A 166 8.95 -3.54 16.46
N ALA A 167 8.07 -4.23 15.76
CA ALA A 167 7.34 -5.36 16.33
C ALA A 167 8.22 -6.61 16.46
N SER A 168 7.93 -7.42 17.49
CA SER A 168 8.51 -8.75 17.65
C SER A 168 7.43 -9.81 17.43
N ALA A 169 7.71 -10.79 16.58
CA ALA A 169 6.79 -11.89 16.31
C ALA A 169 7.11 -13.10 17.21
N PRO A 170 6.20 -13.51 18.11
CA PRO A 170 6.32 -14.81 18.76
C PRO A 170 6.06 -15.91 17.71
N THR A 171 7.10 -16.65 17.35
CA THR A 171 7.13 -17.58 16.20
C THR A 171 6.13 -18.74 16.29
N ASN A 172 5.60 -19.03 17.46
CA ASN A 172 4.52 -19.99 17.64
C ASN A 172 3.20 -19.54 16.97
N LEU A 173 2.96 -18.21 16.86
CA LEU A 173 1.72 -17.73 16.21
C LEU A 173 1.71 -17.94 14.68
N PRO A 174 2.78 -17.60 13.94
CA PRO A 174 2.91 -18.00 12.54
C PRO A 174 2.78 -19.52 12.33
N LEU A 175 3.37 -20.35 13.19
CA LEU A 175 3.21 -21.79 13.14
C LEU A 175 1.74 -22.21 13.28
N LEU A 176 1.04 -21.69 14.30
CA LEU A 176 -0.36 -22.06 14.57
C LEU A 176 -1.34 -21.56 13.51
N LYS A 177 -0.99 -20.53 12.78
CA LYS A 177 -1.81 -19.93 11.69
C LYS A 177 -1.34 -20.36 10.30
N ASN A 178 -0.21 -21.07 10.23
CA ASN A 178 0.48 -21.38 8.96
C ASN A 178 0.67 -20.12 8.09
N CYS A 179 0.84 -18.94 8.71
CA CYS A 179 0.93 -17.66 8.02
C CYS A 179 2.37 -17.24 7.78
N SER A 180 2.56 -16.29 6.87
CA SER A 180 3.86 -15.71 6.53
C SER A 180 3.97 -14.26 7.00
N ILE A 181 5.15 -13.87 7.49
CA ILE A 181 5.53 -12.48 7.74
C ILE A 181 6.54 -12.10 6.67
N VAL A 182 6.20 -11.12 5.83
CA VAL A 182 6.93 -10.84 4.60
C VAL A 182 7.37 -9.37 4.57
N GLY A 183 8.67 -9.14 4.47
CA GLY A 183 9.25 -7.80 4.32
C GLY A 183 8.97 -7.20 2.95
N VAL A 184 8.73 -5.88 2.92
CA VAL A 184 8.52 -5.10 1.71
C VAL A 184 9.53 -3.97 1.65
N PHE A 185 10.59 -4.14 0.86
CA PHE A 185 11.59 -3.11 0.64
C PHE A 185 11.60 -2.71 -0.85
N TRP A 186 10.58 -1.95 -1.24
CA TRP A 186 10.37 -1.52 -2.62
C TRP A 186 11.57 -0.79 -3.23
N GLY A 187 12.23 0.10 -2.50
CA GLY A 187 13.39 0.84 -3.02
C GLY A 187 14.50 -0.08 -3.50
N ALA A 188 14.90 -1.05 -2.68
CA ALA A 188 15.90 -2.04 -3.05
C ALA A 188 15.43 -3.00 -4.16
N TRP A 189 14.15 -3.37 -4.16
CA TRP A 189 13.59 -4.20 -5.23
C TRP A 189 13.63 -3.49 -6.58
N ARG A 190 13.21 -2.22 -6.64
CA ARG A 190 13.24 -1.43 -7.87
C ARG A 190 14.64 -1.35 -8.50
N GLU A 191 15.68 -1.25 -7.67
CA GLU A 191 17.06 -1.22 -8.14
C GLU A 191 17.55 -2.57 -8.66
N ARG A 192 17.06 -3.68 -8.08
CA ARG A 192 17.46 -5.04 -8.45
C ARG A 192 16.63 -5.60 -9.60
N GLU A 193 15.38 -5.21 -9.70
CA GLU A 193 14.39 -5.70 -10.67
C GLU A 193 13.65 -4.55 -11.35
N PRO A 194 14.33 -3.66 -12.08
CA PRO A 194 13.72 -2.46 -12.67
C PRO A 194 12.59 -2.81 -13.65
N ASN A 195 12.70 -3.90 -14.39
CA ASN A 195 11.65 -4.36 -15.30
C ASN A 195 10.34 -4.68 -14.55
N GLY A 196 10.43 -5.34 -13.40
CA GLY A 196 9.26 -5.63 -12.56
C GLY A 196 8.57 -4.34 -12.07
N HIS A 197 9.37 -3.35 -11.67
CA HIS A 197 8.85 -2.04 -11.29
C HIS A 197 8.14 -1.35 -12.47
N ASN A 198 8.73 -1.33 -13.65
CA ASN A 198 8.14 -0.71 -14.83
C ASN A 198 6.79 -1.34 -15.20
N VAL A 199 6.70 -2.66 -15.19
CA VAL A 199 5.44 -3.40 -15.42
C VAL A 199 4.36 -3.00 -14.42
N ASN A 200 4.72 -2.88 -13.13
CA ASN A 200 3.77 -2.40 -12.12
C ASN A 200 3.30 -0.98 -12.40
N MET A 201 4.22 -0.06 -12.71
CA MET A 201 3.89 1.33 -12.97
C MET A 201 3.04 1.49 -14.24
N GLU A 202 3.30 0.74 -15.29
CA GLU A 202 2.45 0.71 -16.50
C GLU A 202 1.02 0.28 -16.16
N LYS A 203 0.86 -0.76 -15.33
CA LYS A 203 -0.46 -1.21 -14.86
C LYS A 203 -1.18 -0.14 -14.04
N ILE A 204 -0.48 0.53 -13.13
CA ILE A 204 -1.04 1.62 -12.31
C ILE A 204 -1.44 2.82 -13.18
N LEU A 205 -0.59 3.22 -14.13
CA LEU A 205 -0.90 4.31 -15.07
C LEU A 205 -2.09 3.97 -15.98
N LYS A 206 -2.23 2.71 -16.39
CA LYS A 206 -3.41 2.22 -17.09
C LYS A 206 -4.66 2.36 -16.20
N TRP A 207 -4.62 1.93 -14.95
CA TRP A 207 -5.73 2.06 -14.01
C TRP A 207 -6.08 3.51 -13.71
N TRP A 208 -5.09 4.40 -13.65
CA TRP A 208 -5.35 5.83 -13.56
C TRP A 208 -6.14 6.35 -14.78
N LYS A 209 -5.76 5.97 -15.99
CA LYS A 209 -6.51 6.32 -17.22
C LYS A 209 -7.94 5.78 -17.23
N GLU A 210 -8.15 4.63 -16.59
CA GLU A 210 -9.46 3.98 -16.43
C GLU A 210 -10.26 4.52 -15.23
N ASN A 211 -9.76 5.53 -14.51
CA ASN A 211 -10.33 6.08 -13.26
C ASN A 211 -10.50 5.05 -12.13
N LYS A 212 -9.73 3.96 -12.14
CA LYS A 212 -9.71 2.95 -11.06
C LYS A 212 -8.86 3.36 -9.88
N VAL A 213 -7.88 4.24 -10.09
CA VAL A 213 -7.04 4.83 -9.05
C VAL A 213 -6.99 6.34 -9.21
N LYS A 214 -7.02 7.06 -8.07
CA LYS A 214 -7.04 8.53 -7.99
C LYS A 214 -6.05 8.99 -6.94
N PRO A 215 -4.81 9.33 -7.33
CA PRO A 215 -3.79 9.77 -6.38
C PRO A 215 -4.27 10.90 -5.48
N LYS A 216 -4.11 10.73 -4.17
CA LYS A 216 -4.46 11.76 -3.20
C LYS A 216 -3.31 12.73 -3.04
N VAL A 217 -3.55 13.98 -3.37
CA VAL A 217 -2.66 15.09 -3.04
C VAL A 217 -3.31 15.89 -1.91
N SER A 218 -2.66 15.93 -0.75
CA SER A 218 -3.19 16.66 0.41
C SER A 218 -2.92 18.15 0.33
N LYS A 219 -1.77 18.53 -0.23
CA LYS A 219 -1.35 19.92 -0.41
C LYS A 219 -0.27 19.99 -1.49
N ALA A 220 -0.38 20.97 -2.39
CA ALA A 220 0.69 21.41 -3.27
C ALA A 220 1.34 22.66 -2.64
N VAL A 221 2.67 22.74 -2.71
CA VAL A 221 3.47 23.86 -2.19
C VAL A 221 4.39 24.35 -3.30
#